data_3e872aca5bb0b3c0621faaf5b74c46bb
#
_entry.id   3e872aca5bb0b3c0621faaf5b74c46bb
#
_cell.length_a   1.000
_cell.length_b   1.000
_cell.length_c   1.000
_cell.angle_alpha   90.00
_cell.angle_beta   90.00
_cell.angle_gamma   90.00
#
_symmetry.space_group_name_H-M   'P 1'
#
loop_
_entity.id
_entity.type
_entity.pdbx_description
1 polymer ?
#
loop_
_entity_poly.entity_id
_entity_poly.type
_entity_poly.pdbx_seq_one_letter_code
_entity_poly.pdbx_strand_id
1 'polypeptide(L)'
;EDGVLSEAEITWLTRRAKDGFGVITTAASHVSEHGKGWSGEMGVWDDSHIPGLTKMATQLRENDSISLVQIFHGGMKAPSELNDRIPVCPSEMKDNEGKIVARELELSEINDLINDFTNAALRVEKAGFDGIEIHGAHSYLISQFLGVKTNRRNDQYGGSIENRFRFLKDIIISIREVVSKNFLIS
;
A
#
# COMPACT_ATOMS: atom_id res chain seq x y z
N GLU A 1 15.95 8.82 -4.88
CA GLU A 1 15.86 7.40 -5.27
C GLU A 1 14.99 6.63 -4.27
N ASP A 2 14.83 7.12 -3.08
CA ASP A 2 14.02 6.49 -2.06
C ASP A 2 12.55 6.88 -2.23
N GLY A 3 11.74 5.92 -2.64
CA GLY A 3 10.35 6.15 -3.05
C GLY A 3 10.18 6.57 -4.51
N VAL A 4 11.23 7.06 -5.17
CA VAL A 4 11.17 7.51 -6.57
C VAL A 4 11.39 6.35 -7.53
N LEU A 5 10.47 6.20 -8.47
CA LEU A 5 10.50 5.14 -9.49
C LEU A 5 11.75 5.25 -10.37
N SER A 6 12.51 4.15 -10.49
CA SER A 6 13.75 4.09 -11.26
C SER A 6 13.52 3.84 -12.76
N GLU A 7 14.43 4.33 -13.60
CA GLU A 7 14.42 4.01 -15.05
C GLU A 7 14.54 2.50 -15.31
N ALA A 8 15.26 1.78 -14.46
CA ALA A 8 15.41 0.32 -14.57
C ALA A 8 14.07 -0.39 -14.37
N GLU A 9 13.27 0.04 -13.39
CA GLU A 9 11.95 -0.52 -13.11
C GLU A 9 10.94 -0.18 -14.21
N ILE A 10 10.93 1.06 -14.69
CA ILE A 10 10.12 1.48 -15.84
C ILE A 10 10.44 0.60 -17.05
N THR A 11 11.72 0.45 -17.39
CA THR A 11 12.18 -0.38 -18.51
C THR A 11 11.78 -1.84 -18.32
N TRP A 12 11.93 -2.37 -17.11
CA TRP A 12 11.62 -3.75 -16.78
C TRP A 12 10.13 -4.07 -17.01
N LEU A 13 9.23 -3.22 -16.54
CA LEU A 13 7.78 -3.41 -16.69
C LEU A 13 7.30 -3.12 -18.11
N THR A 14 7.81 -2.06 -18.75
CA THR A 14 7.49 -1.73 -20.15
C THR A 14 7.87 -2.87 -21.10
N ARG A 15 9.00 -3.55 -20.86
CA ARG A 15 9.39 -4.71 -21.69
C ARG A 15 8.33 -5.82 -21.64
N ARG A 16 7.73 -6.07 -20.47
CA ARG A 16 6.66 -7.08 -20.34
C ARG A 16 5.40 -6.69 -21.11
N ALA A 17 5.04 -5.41 -21.07
CA ALA A 17 3.94 -4.92 -21.88
C ALA A 17 4.21 -5.14 -23.37
N LYS A 18 5.42 -4.80 -23.86
CA LYS A 18 5.86 -5.06 -25.24
C LYS A 18 5.85 -6.54 -25.62
N ASP A 19 6.13 -7.42 -24.67
CA ASP A 19 6.10 -8.86 -24.87
C ASP A 19 4.68 -9.46 -24.80
N GLY A 20 3.63 -8.61 -24.64
CA GLY A 20 2.22 -8.98 -24.77
C GLY A 20 1.50 -9.31 -23.47
N PHE A 21 2.05 -8.93 -22.29
CA PHE A 21 1.28 -9.05 -21.04
C PHE A 21 0.14 -8.03 -21.02
N GLY A 22 -1.10 -8.52 -20.91
CA GLY A 22 -2.31 -7.69 -20.94
C GLY A 22 -2.54 -6.88 -19.65
N VAL A 23 -1.99 -7.30 -18.51
CA VAL A 23 -2.05 -6.57 -17.24
C VAL A 23 -0.65 -6.54 -16.63
N ILE A 24 -0.22 -5.35 -16.21
CA ILE A 24 1.05 -5.12 -15.51
C ILE A 24 0.74 -4.50 -14.15
N THR A 25 1.13 -5.17 -13.08
CA THR A 25 1.12 -4.63 -11.72
C THR A 25 2.54 -4.31 -11.28
N THR A 26 2.76 -3.17 -10.64
CA THR A 26 4.06 -2.77 -10.09
C THR A 26 4.48 -3.66 -8.92
N ALA A 27 5.72 -3.51 -8.45
CA ALA A 27 6.09 -3.94 -7.11
C ALA A 27 5.24 -3.20 -6.06
N ALA A 28 5.19 -3.73 -4.84
CA ALA A 28 4.49 -3.10 -3.74
C ALA A 28 5.06 -1.71 -3.44
N SER A 29 4.17 -0.73 -3.24
CA SER A 29 4.48 0.67 -3.09
C SER A 29 3.86 1.21 -1.81
N HIS A 30 4.67 1.82 -0.93
CA HIS A 30 4.17 2.27 0.37
C HIS A 30 3.31 3.54 0.25
N VAL A 31 2.20 3.54 0.99
CA VAL A 31 1.19 4.62 0.96
C VAL A 31 1.44 5.72 1.97
N SER A 32 2.35 5.51 2.92
CA SER A 32 2.78 6.50 3.91
C SER A 32 4.29 6.46 4.06
N GLU A 33 4.90 7.57 4.42
CA GLU A 33 6.35 7.68 4.62
C GLU A 33 6.91 6.58 5.54
N HIS A 34 6.15 6.23 6.57
CA HIS A 34 6.57 5.27 7.59
C HIS A 34 6.03 3.84 7.37
N GLY A 35 5.37 3.62 6.26
CA GLY A 35 4.88 2.29 5.86
C GLY A 35 5.85 1.48 5.03
N LYS A 36 7.03 2.03 4.74
CA LYS A 36 8.07 1.46 3.91
C LYS A 36 8.61 0.14 4.44
N GLY A 37 8.70 -0.86 3.56
CA GLY A 37 9.14 -2.22 3.92
C GLY A 37 10.63 -2.50 3.70
N TRP A 38 11.28 -1.84 2.71
CA TRP A 38 12.70 -2.05 2.39
C TRP A 38 13.33 -0.83 1.71
N SER A 39 14.66 -0.79 1.69
CA SER A 39 15.41 0.27 1.01
C SER A 39 15.20 0.23 -0.50
N GLY A 40 15.03 1.38 -1.14
CA GLY A 40 14.78 1.50 -2.58
C GLY A 40 13.35 1.17 -3.01
N GLU A 41 12.45 0.91 -2.08
CA GLU A 41 11.04 0.67 -2.39
C GLU A 41 10.37 1.89 -2.99
N MET A 42 9.53 1.67 -4.01
CA MET A 42 8.70 2.71 -4.61
C MET A 42 7.65 3.22 -3.61
N GLY A 43 7.45 4.53 -3.58
CA GLY A 43 6.43 5.20 -2.78
C GLY A 43 5.31 5.78 -3.64
N VAL A 44 4.13 5.94 -3.02
CA VAL A 44 2.97 6.65 -3.58
C VAL A 44 2.34 7.59 -2.55
N TRP A 45 3.09 7.92 -1.51
CA TRP A 45 2.62 8.70 -0.36
C TRP A 45 2.72 10.22 -0.55
N ASP A 46 3.50 10.68 -1.54
CA ASP A 46 3.71 12.11 -1.82
C ASP A 46 3.53 12.43 -3.31
N ASP A 47 3.13 13.66 -3.63
CA ASP A 47 2.89 14.11 -5.00
C ASP A 47 4.17 14.16 -5.85
N SER A 48 5.34 14.20 -5.25
CA SER A 48 6.64 14.11 -5.94
C SER A 48 6.84 12.78 -6.69
N HIS A 49 6.09 11.73 -6.34
CA HIS A 49 6.13 10.43 -7.02
C HIS A 49 5.36 10.43 -8.35
N ILE A 50 4.40 11.37 -8.54
CA ILE A 50 3.50 11.40 -9.71
C ILE A 50 4.26 11.47 -11.05
N PRO A 51 5.32 12.27 -11.23
CA PRO A 51 6.01 12.34 -12.54
C PRO A 51 6.60 10.99 -13.00
N GLY A 52 7.22 10.24 -12.11
CA GLY A 52 7.77 8.90 -12.41
C GLY A 52 6.67 7.89 -12.75
N LEU A 53 5.59 7.90 -11.95
CA LEU A 53 4.40 7.08 -12.20
C LEU A 53 3.75 7.41 -13.54
N THR A 54 3.61 8.70 -13.89
CA THR A 54 3.03 9.13 -15.17
C THR A 54 3.85 8.61 -16.35
N LYS A 55 5.18 8.66 -16.26
CA LYS A 55 6.07 8.11 -17.28
C LYS A 55 5.83 6.62 -17.48
N MET A 56 5.73 5.84 -16.40
CA MET A 56 5.46 4.41 -16.48
C MET A 56 4.07 4.13 -17.05
N ALA A 57 3.02 4.77 -16.55
CA ALA A 57 1.65 4.59 -17.03
C ALA A 57 1.53 4.86 -18.54
N THR A 58 2.20 5.92 -19.02
CA THR A 58 2.23 6.25 -20.45
C THR A 58 2.86 5.13 -21.27
N GLN A 59 4.03 4.63 -20.85
CA GLN A 59 4.73 3.57 -21.60
C GLN A 59 3.98 2.24 -21.58
N LEU A 60 3.29 1.91 -20.49
CA LEU A 60 2.46 0.69 -20.42
C LEU A 60 1.25 0.79 -21.34
N ARG A 61 0.58 1.94 -21.35
CA ARG A 61 -0.58 2.21 -22.23
C ARG A 61 -0.20 2.19 -23.73
N GLU A 62 0.97 2.71 -24.10
CA GLU A 62 1.47 2.67 -25.48
C GLU A 62 1.69 1.24 -25.99
N ASN A 63 1.69 0.24 -25.09
CA ASN A 63 1.80 -1.17 -25.42
C ASN A 63 0.52 -1.97 -25.08
N ASP A 64 -0.63 -1.30 -25.04
CA ASP A 64 -1.96 -1.90 -24.83
C ASP A 64 -2.10 -2.73 -23.53
N SER A 65 -1.29 -2.46 -22.50
CA SER A 65 -1.40 -3.12 -21.22
C SER A 65 -2.22 -2.31 -20.22
N ILE A 66 -3.12 -2.98 -19.50
CA ILE A 66 -3.75 -2.45 -18.29
C ILE A 66 -2.69 -2.32 -17.20
N SER A 67 -2.63 -1.17 -16.55
CA SER A 67 -1.61 -0.83 -15.57
C SER A 67 -2.19 -0.68 -14.17
N LEU A 68 -1.61 -1.38 -13.19
CA LEU A 68 -1.99 -1.29 -11.78
C LEU A 68 -0.78 -0.95 -10.91
N VAL A 69 -0.97 -0.13 -9.89
CA VAL A 69 0.01 0.06 -8.83
C VAL A 69 -0.40 -0.78 -7.63
N GLN A 70 0.47 -1.68 -7.17
CA GLN A 70 0.23 -2.40 -5.92
C GLN A 70 0.55 -1.48 -4.74
N ILE A 71 -0.45 -1.18 -3.91
CA ILE A 71 -0.31 -0.27 -2.76
C ILE A 71 -0.34 -1.05 -1.44
N PHE A 72 0.52 -0.67 -0.49
CA PHE A 72 0.62 -1.35 0.80
C PHE A 72 1.16 -0.47 1.93
N HIS A 73 1.15 -1.02 3.14
CA HIS A 73 1.84 -0.50 4.32
C HIS A 73 2.46 -1.69 5.06
N GLY A 74 3.75 -1.59 5.37
CA GLY A 74 4.52 -2.68 5.99
C GLY A 74 3.98 -3.13 7.34
N GLY A 75 3.34 -2.23 8.09
CA GLY A 75 2.85 -2.53 9.43
C GLY A 75 3.99 -2.93 10.36
N MET A 76 3.84 -4.00 11.13
CA MET A 76 4.89 -4.51 12.03
C MET A 76 6.16 -4.98 11.31
N LYS A 77 6.12 -5.09 9.98
CA LYS A 77 7.27 -5.46 9.15
C LYS A 77 8.01 -4.27 8.56
N ALA A 78 7.53 -3.05 8.78
CA ALA A 78 8.24 -1.84 8.38
C ALA A 78 9.50 -1.69 9.26
N PRO A 79 10.73 -1.74 8.71
CA PRO A 79 11.95 -1.71 9.54
C PRO A 79 12.11 -0.36 10.27
N SER A 80 12.37 -0.41 11.59
CA SER A 80 12.55 0.81 12.41
C SER A 80 13.68 1.69 11.89
N GLU A 81 14.75 1.07 11.43
CA GLU A 81 15.96 1.74 10.92
C GLU A 81 15.73 2.50 9.60
N LEU A 82 14.68 2.14 8.83
CA LEU A 82 14.31 2.84 7.60
C LEU A 82 13.27 3.93 7.82
N ASN A 83 12.52 3.83 8.93
CA ASN A 83 11.35 4.66 9.18
C ASN A 83 11.54 5.59 10.39
N ASP A 84 12.69 5.49 11.06
CA ASP A 84 13.05 6.27 12.25
C ASP A 84 11.98 6.25 13.37
N ARG A 85 11.25 5.15 13.46
CA ARG A 85 10.20 4.92 14.47
C ARG A 85 9.90 3.44 14.69
N ILE A 86 9.30 3.13 15.82
CA ILE A 86 8.76 1.79 16.09
C ILE A 86 7.63 1.50 15.11
N PRO A 87 7.63 0.33 14.42
CA PRO A 87 6.56 -0.09 13.54
C PRO A 87 5.19 -0.09 14.22
N VAL A 88 4.14 0.01 13.41
CA VAL A 88 2.77 -0.02 13.88
C VAL A 88 2.06 -1.32 13.49
N CYS A 89 1.08 -1.75 14.28
CA CYS A 89 0.27 -2.93 14.03
C CYS A 89 -1.10 -2.80 14.71
N PRO A 90 -2.05 -3.70 14.42
CA PRO A 90 -3.36 -3.64 15.08
C PRO A 90 -3.31 -3.78 16.59
N SER A 91 -2.38 -4.58 17.12
CA SER A 91 -2.18 -4.77 18.58
C SER A 91 -0.72 -4.94 18.90
N GLU A 92 -0.26 -4.34 20.00
CA GLU A 92 1.15 -4.36 20.44
C GLU A 92 1.81 -5.74 20.31
N MET A 93 2.98 -5.78 19.70
CA MET A 93 3.81 -6.98 19.56
C MET A 93 5.12 -6.83 20.31
N LYS A 94 5.49 -7.90 21.02
CA LYS A 94 6.75 -7.99 21.78
C LYS A 94 7.59 -9.15 21.28
N ASP A 95 8.90 -9.00 21.38
CA ASP A 95 9.85 -10.11 21.20
C ASP A 95 9.88 -11.05 22.41
N ASN A 96 10.74 -12.05 22.34
CA ASN A 96 10.89 -13.04 23.40
C ASN A 96 11.47 -12.46 24.71
N GLU A 97 12.05 -11.27 24.65
CA GLU A 97 12.61 -10.55 25.80
C GLU A 97 11.61 -9.54 26.40
N GLY A 98 10.42 -9.43 25.80
CA GLY A 98 9.36 -8.52 26.23
C GLY A 98 9.50 -7.09 25.72
N LYS A 99 10.47 -6.81 24.82
CA LYS A 99 10.65 -5.51 24.20
C LYS A 99 9.58 -5.30 23.12
N ILE A 100 8.97 -4.11 23.08
CA ILE A 100 8.01 -3.76 22.05
C ILE A 100 8.72 -3.65 20.70
N VAL A 101 8.32 -4.49 19.75
CA VAL A 101 8.83 -4.51 18.37
C VAL A 101 7.84 -3.89 17.37
N ALA A 102 6.56 -3.79 17.74
CA ALA A 102 5.57 -3.02 17.03
C ALA A 102 4.50 -2.53 18.01
N ARG A 103 4.13 -1.26 17.94
CA ARG A 103 3.13 -0.66 18.81
C ARG A 103 1.73 -0.75 18.24
N GLU A 104 0.74 -0.75 19.09
CA GLU A 104 -0.66 -0.68 18.70
C GLU A 104 -0.99 0.67 18.05
N LEU A 105 -1.82 0.64 16.99
CA LEU A 105 -2.39 1.81 16.35
C LEU A 105 -3.51 2.40 17.20
N GLU A 106 -3.51 3.71 17.36
CA GLU A 106 -4.66 4.45 17.87
C GLU A 106 -5.77 4.54 16.81
N LEU A 107 -7.03 4.76 17.24
CA LEU A 107 -8.16 4.87 16.31
C LEU A 107 -8.00 6.04 15.32
N SER A 108 -7.43 7.15 15.75
CA SER A 108 -7.11 8.28 14.88
C SER A 108 -6.10 7.89 13.80
N GLU A 109 -5.05 7.15 14.16
CA GLU A 109 -4.03 6.69 13.22
C GLU A 109 -4.58 5.69 12.20
N ILE A 110 -5.58 4.86 12.58
CA ILE A 110 -6.28 3.99 11.63
C ILE A 110 -7.01 4.82 10.58
N ASN A 111 -7.66 5.91 10.98
CA ASN A 111 -8.33 6.84 10.05
C ASN A 111 -7.30 7.56 9.15
N ASP A 112 -6.17 7.98 9.69
CA ASP A 112 -5.09 8.61 8.92
C ASP A 112 -4.55 7.64 7.86
N LEU A 113 -4.36 6.37 8.22
CA LEU A 113 -3.92 5.33 7.26
C LEU A 113 -4.97 5.06 6.17
N ILE A 114 -6.27 5.06 6.49
CA ILE A 114 -7.34 4.96 5.47
C ILE A 114 -7.22 6.13 4.48
N ASN A 115 -6.97 7.35 4.98
CA ASN A 115 -6.73 8.53 4.14
C ASN A 115 -5.44 8.39 3.31
N ASP A 116 -4.37 7.81 3.85
CA ASP A 116 -3.12 7.57 3.13
C ASP A 116 -3.34 6.62 1.93
N PHE A 117 -4.05 5.51 2.14
CA PHE A 117 -4.44 4.61 1.04
C PHE A 117 -5.32 5.32 0.00
N THR A 118 -6.25 6.15 0.45
CA THR A 118 -7.13 6.92 -0.43
C THR A 118 -6.37 7.93 -1.27
N ASN A 119 -5.47 8.68 -0.66
CA ASN A 119 -4.62 9.67 -1.34
C ASN A 119 -3.63 9.00 -2.29
N ALA A 120 -3.10 7.83 -1.93
CA ALA A 120 -2.26 7.03 -2.81
C ALA A 120 -3.02 6.62 -4.08
N ALA A 121 -4.26 6.14 -3.96
CA ALA A 121 -5.10 5.79 -5.11
C ALA A 121 -5.39 7.00 -6.01
N LEU A 122 -5.66 8.18 -5.44
CA LEU A 122 -5.82 9.42 -6.20
C LEU A 122 -4.55 9.82 -6.97
N ARG A 123 -3.36 9.67 -6.37
CA ARG A 123 -2.08 9.92 -7.05
C ARG A 123 -1.87 8.95 -8.21
N VAL A 124 -2.20 7.69 -8.02
CA VAL A 124 -2.10 6.65 -9.05
C VAL A 124 -3.05 6.97 -10.23
N GLU A 125 -4.29 7.35 -9.96
CA GLU A 125 -5.24 7.78 -10.98
C GLU A 125 -4.75 9.05 -11.70
N LYS A 126 -4.29 10.06 -10.96
CA LYS A 126 -3.72 11.30 -11.51
C LYS A 126 -2.50 11.04 -12.39
N ALA A 127 -1.70 10.05 -12.07
CA ALA A 127 -0.57 9.60 -12.88
C ALA A 127 -0.98 8.87 -14.17
N GLY A 128 -2.26 8.47 -14.28
CA GLY A 128 -2.83 7.86 -15.47
C GLY A 128 -2.77 6.34 -15.53
N PHE A 129 -2.60 5.66 -14.40
CA PHE A 129 -2.81 4.22 -14.29
C PHE A 129 -4.29 3.86 -14.40
N ASP A 130 -4.57 2.63 -14.79
CA ASP A 130 -5.94 2.11 -14.91
C ASP A 130 -6.52 1.69 -13.55
N GLY A 131 -5.68 1.48 -12.55
CA GLY A 131 -6.13 1.10 -11.22
C GLY A 131 -5.02 0.83 -10.22
N ILE A 132 -5.45 0.25 -9.10
CA ILE A 132 -4.60 -0.20 -8.00
C ILE A 132 -4.85 -1.67 -7.67
N GLU A 133 -3.85 -2.29 -7.04
CA GLU A 133 -3.98 -3.56 -6.35
C GLU A 133 -3.71 -3.32 -4.86
N ILE A 134 -4.69 -3.63 -4.00
CA ILE A 134 -4.54 -3.49 -2.54
C ILE A 134 -3.86 -4.73 -2.00
N HIS A 135 -2.65 -4.57 -1.45
CA HIS A 135 -1.87 -5.69 -0.94
C HIS A 135 -2.40 -6.19 0.41
N GLY A 136 -3.24 -7.24 0.39
CA GLY A 136 -3.84 -7.86 1.58
C GLY A 136 -3.13 -9.14 2.09
N ALA A 137 -1.87 -9.40 1.68
CA ALA A 137 -1.15 -10.63 1.97
C ALA A 137 0.16 -10.40 2.75
N HIS A 138 0.98 -11.46 2.86
CA HIS A 138 2.36 -11.51 3.33
C HIS A 138 2.60 -10.95 4.74
N SER A 139 1.58 -10.93 5.59
CA SER A 139 1.63 -10.37 6.95
C SER A 139 1.99 -8.87 6.97
N TYR A 140 1.61 -8.10 5.93
CA TYR A 140 1.62 -6.64 5.96
C TYR A 140 0.36 -6.11 6.66
N LEU A 141 0.23 -4.80 6.82
CA LEU A 141 -0.73 -4.19 7.74
C LEU A 141 -2.16 -4.71 7.56
N ILE A 142 -2.67 -4.80 6.34
CA ILE A 142 -4.04 -5.27 6.07
C ILE A 142 -4.20 -6.71 6.54
N SER A 143 -3.28 -7.62 6.22
CA SER A 143 -3.36 -9.00 6.69
C SER A 143 -3.11 -9.13 8.21
N GLN A 144 -2.40 -8.16 8.83
CA GLN A 144 -2.29 -8.09 10.29
C GLN A 144 -3.63 -7.78 10.95
N PHE A 145 -4.44 -6.89 10.35
CA PHE A 145 -5.81 -6.64 10.82
C PHE A 145 -6.70 -7.88 10.70
N LEU A 146 -6.58 -8.64 9.61
CA LEU A 146 -7.35 -9.88 9.39
C LEU A 146 -6.97 -11.01 10.35
N GLY A 147 -5.72 -11.08 10.75
CA GLY A 147 -5.16 -12.17 11.54
C GLY A 147 -5.57 -12.14 13.02
N VAL A 148 -6.12 -13.24 13.55
CA VAL A 148 -6.50 -13.35 14.98
C VAL A 148 -5.32 -13.28 15.94
N LYS A 149 -4.12 -13.62 15.50
CA LYS A 149 -2.90 -13.59 16.33
C LYS A 149 -2.30 -12.18 16.42
N THR A 150 -2.44 -11.41 15.35
CA THR A 150 -1.89 -10.06 15.20
C THR A 150 -2.87 -8.97 15.59
N ASN A 151 -4.18 -9.28 15.53
CA ASN A 151 -5.26 -8.37 15.89
C ASN A 151 -6.02 -8.90 17.10
N ARG A 152 -5.73 -8.37 18.27
CA ARG A 152 -6.35 -8.66 19.56
C ARG A 152 -7.15 -7.47 20.09
N ARG A 153 -7.51 -6.52 19.20
CA ARG A 153 -8.29 -5.32 19.54
C ARG A 153 -9.68 -5.70 20.06
N ASN A 154 -10.20 -4.88 20.96
CA ASN A 154 -11.55 -5.01 21.51
C ASN A 154 -12.51 -3.92 21.03
N ASP A 155 -12.07 -3.10 20.05
CA ASP A 155 -12.88 -2.07 19.41
C ASP A 155 -13.49 -2.56 18.07
N GLN A 156 -14.02 -1.62 17.30
CA GLN A 156 -14.68 -1.90 16.02
C GLN A 156 -13.77 -2.51 14.93
N TYR A 157 -12.45 -2.54 15.12
CA TYR A 157 -11.48 -3.12 14.21
C TYR A 157 -10.96 -4.50 14.66
N GLY A 158 -11.49 -5.06 15.78
CA GLY A 158 -11.05 -6.34 16.34
C GLY A 158 -12.17 -7.27 16.73
N GLY A 159 -11.84 -8.49 17.16
CA GLY A 159 -12.79 -9.52 17.57
C GLY A 159 -13.36 -10.31 16.39
N SER A 160 -14.60 -10.05 15.95
CA SER A 160 -15.23 -10.78 14.86
C SER A 160 -14.52 -10.61 13.51
N ILE A 161 -14.79 -11.51 12.55
CA ILE A 161 -14.20 -11.41 11.22
C ILE A 161 -14.63 -10.13 10.50
N GLU A 162 -15.89 -9.70 10.70
CA GLU A 162 -16.43 -8.46 10.14
C GLU A 162 -15.67 -7.23 10.64
N ASN A 163 -15.34 -7.21 11.93
CA ASN A 163 -14.56 -6.14 12.52
C ASN A 163 -13.10 -6.18 12.06
N ARG A 164 -12.48 -7.35 12.01
CA ARG A 164 -11.10 -7.46 11.49
C ARG A 164 -10.99 -7.11 9.99
N PHE A 165 -12.06 -7.36 9.23
CA PHE A 165 -12.16 -6.98 7.81
C PHE A 165 -12.47 -5.48 7.64
N ARG A 166 -12.94 -4.79 8.66
CA ARG A 166 -13.39 -3.39 8.60
C ARG A 166 -12.33 -2.44 8.04
N PHE A 167 -11.07 -2.58 8.46
CA PHE A 167 -9.99 -1.72 7.96
C PHE A 167 -9.87 -1.80 6.43
N LEU A 168 -9.83 -2.99 5.86
CA LEU A 168 -9.80 -3.17 4.40
C LEU A 168 -11.10 -2.65 3.75
N LYS A 169 -12.25 -2.92 4.34
CA LYS A 169 -13.54 -2.44 3.84
C LYS A 169 -13.58 -0.91 3.78
N ASP A 170 -13.13 -0.23 4.85
CA ASP A 170 -13.17 1.22 4.94
C ASP A 170 -12.20 1.85 3.91
N ILE A 171 -11.02 1.25 3.69
CA ILE A 171 -10.08 1.64 2.62
C ILE A 171 -10.77 1.54 1.25
N ILE A 172 -11.40 0.41 0.92
CA ILE A 172 -12.06 0.20 -0.38
C ILE A 172 -13.18 1.22 -0.60
N ILE A 173 -14.01 1.46 0.42
CA ILE A 173 -15.11 2.42 0.36
C ILE A 173 -14.55 3.84 0.13
N SER A 174 -13.59 4.26 0.95
CA SER A 174 -13.00 5.59 0.88
C SER A 174 -12.35 5.86 -0.50
N ILE A 175 -11.60 4.88 -1.04
CA ILE A 175 -11.03 4.98 -2.38
C ILE A 175 -12.14 5.10 -3.43
N ARG A 176 -13.17 4.25 -3.36
CA ARG A 176 -14.25 4.24 -4.36
C ARG A 176 -15.05 5.53 -4.41
N GLU A 177 -15.15 6.26 -3.30
CA GLU A 177 -15.82 7.56 -3.21
C GLU A 177 -15.10 8.69 -3.95
N VAL A 178 -13.79 8.57 -4.16
CA VAL A 178 -12.96 9.67 -4.69
C VAL A 178 -12.40 9.41 -6.09
N VAL A 179 -12.25 8.14 -6.50
CA VAL A 179 -11.74 7.79 -7.83
C VAL A 179 -12.87 7.63 -8.85
N SER A 180 -12.54 7.72 -10.13
CA SER A 180 -13.50 7.54 -11.22
C SER A 180 -14.11 6.13 -11.21
N LYS A 181 -15.32 5.99 -11.80
CA LYS A 181 -16.05 4.72 -11.86
C LYS A 181 -15.30 3.61 -12.61
N ASN A 182 -14.46 3.99 -13.55
CA ASN A 182 -13.70 3.05 -14.39
C ASN A 182 -12.35 2.70 -13.80
N PHE A 183 -11.92 3.37 -12.72
CA PHE A 183 -10.67 3.05 -12.03
C PHE A 183 -10.79 1.69 -11.34
N LEU A 184 -9.86 0.79 -11.63
CA LEU A 184 -9.87 -0.58 -11.13
C LEU A 184 -9.37 -0.63 -9.68
N ILE A 185 -10.03 -1.44 -8.85
CA ILE A 185 -9.59 -1.79 -7.50
C ILE A 185 -9.55 -3.32 -7.42
N SER A 186 -8.35 -3.88 -7.29
CA SER A 186 -8.08 -5.31 -7.16
C SER A 186 -7.62 -5.65 -5.74
#